data_705abe5184478024483b440300cb0334
#
_entry.id   705abe5184478024483b440300cb0334
#
_cell.length_a   1.000
_cell.length_b   1.000
_cell.length_c   1.000
_cell.angle_alpha   90.00
_cell.angle_beta   90.00
_cell.angle_gamma   90.00
#
_symmetry.space_group_name_H-M   'P 1'
#
loop_
_entity.id
_entity.type
_entity.pdbx_description
1 polymer ?
#
loop_
_entity_poly.entity_id
_entity_poly.type
_entity_poly.pdbx_seq_one_letter_code
_entity_poly.pdbx_strand_id
1 'polypeptide(L)'
;MEALMVRRQMSLGLSIANIGYHHAAWRHPDVPAAGAMTFEHYRRCAALAEAGKFDLIFLADTASVRALDKPTYARDREPEQVKHEPLALMAALSAITTRVGLVPTVSSTYTDPYNIARAVGTLDHLTHGRAGWNLVTGFCADEARNYGYDAVPPPETRYARAAEFVDVMHGLFDSWDDDAVPRDKTSGVFFDRSKMHLIEHRGRFFKVRGPLDLPPLPQRRPPLFTAGTSTESQELAARCADVVYAGKVTLEDARNYYASVKGRLARYGRTPEELLILPGIMVYVGQTRQQAQDKFDRLQGLLTEQQGLGLLATYGLPDYSGYDLDAPVPDLPPGVEVFGQYASVALAKARQDGLSIRQLYQMVGGGFWSLRAIGTPSDIADLMEEWVTTGAADGFNLQPPCVPISAEDFVAMVIPELQRRGLFRREYEGWTLREHMGLPPAVSHHAREAELQAAGE
;
A
#
# COMPACT_ATOMS: atom_id res chain seq x y z
N MET A 1 -5.61 41.31 1.07
CA MET A 1 -5.90 40.35 2.15
C MET A 1 -5.73 38.97 1.53
N GLU A 2 -4.48 38.49 1.45
CA GLU A 2 -4.16 37.14 1.00
C GLU A 2 -4.78 36.18 2.02
N ALA A 3 -5.75 35.38 1.59
CA ALA A 3 -6.20 34.23 2.35
C ALA A 3 -4.95 33.36 2.56
N LEU A 4 -4.51 33.23 3.82
CA LEU A 4 -3.61 32.18 4.23
C LEU A 4 -4.24 30.86 3.76
N MET A 5 -3.78 30.35 2.60
CA MET A 5 -4.07 28.98 2.24
C MET A 5 -3.51 28.14 3.39
N VAL A 6 -4.38 27.53 4.18
CA VAL A 6 -3.99 26.55 5.18
C VAL A 6 -3.23 25.48 4.39
N ARG A 7 -1.92 25.42 4.59
CA ARG A 7 -1.04 24.45 3.91
C ARG A 7 -1.53 23.06 4.30
N ARG A 8 -2.06 22.31 3.35
CA ARG A 8 -2.54 20.93 3.57
C ARG A 8 -1.35 20.10 4.03
N GLN A 9 -1.47 19.49 5.20
CA GLN A 9 -0.45 18.55 5.69
C GLN A 9 -0.52 17.29 4.82
N MET A 10 0.65 16.67 4.58
CA MET A 10 0.73 15.42 3.82
C MET A 10 0.41 14.23 4.71
N SER A 11 -0.15 13.16 4.11
CA SER A 11 -0.32 11.87 4.78
C SER A 11 0.93 11.00 4.58
N LEU A 12 1.36 10.29 5.63
CA LEU A 12 2.52 9.40 5.58
C LEU A 12 2.17 8.00 6.04
N GLY A 13 2.34 7.01 5.13
CA GLY A 13 2.33 5.59 5.46
C GLY A 13 3.75 5.06 5.65
N LEU A 14 3.94 4.10 6.56
CA LEU A 14 5.15 3.31 6.69
C LEU A 14 4.91 1.91 6.16
N SER A 15 5.53 1.57 5.04
CA SER A 15 5.47 0.21 4.50
C SER A 15 6.56 -0.66 5.12
N ILE A 16 6.13 -1.77 5.73
CA ILE A 16 7.02 -2.69 6.46
C ILE A 16 7.16 -4.02 5.71
N ALA A 17 7.54 -3.97 4.43
CA ALA A 17 7.82 -5.19 3.69
C ALA A 17 9.10 -5.85 4.21
N ASN A 18 8.97 -7.00 4.84
CA ASN A 18 10.08 -7.82 5.34
C ASN A 18 11.21 -6.99 6.01
N ILE A 19 12.40 -6.96 5.37
CA ILE A 19 13.59 -6.27 5.88
C ILE A 19 13.86 -4.97 5.11
N GLY A 20 13.07 -4.65 4.11
CA GLY A 20 13.18 -3.42 3.33
C GLY A 20 12.90 -3.63 1.85
N TYR A 21 12.86 -2.53 1.13
CA TYR A 21 12.52 -2.48 -0.29
C TYR A 21 13.74 -2.60 -1.23
N HIS A 22 14.97 -2.49 -0.69
CA HIS A 22 16.17 -2.83 -1.44
C HIS A 22 16.42 -4.34 -1.35
N HIS A 23 16.53 -5.02 -2.47
CA HIS A 23 16.63 -6.49 -2.49
C HIS A 23 17.83 -7.08 -1.73
N ALA A 24 18.89 -6.29 -1.51
CA ALA A 24 20.04 -6.68 -0.70
C ALA A 24 19.94 -6.27 0.78
N ALA A 25 18.83 -5.66 1.23
CA ALA A 25 18.68 -5.12 2.60
C ALA A 25 18.96 -6.16 3.70
N TRP A 26 18.52 -7.40 3.51
CA TRP A 26 18.73 -8.49 4.47
C TRP A 26 20.20 -8.85 4.71
N ARG A 27 21.09 -8.46 3.79
CA ARG A 27 22.54 -8.66 3.89
C ARG A 27 23.26 -7.52 4.62
N HIS A 28 22.52 -6.44 4.96
CA HIS A 28 23.12 -5.32 5.70
C HIS A 28 23.59 -5.82 7.08
N PRO A 29 24.85 -5.53 7.49
CA PRO A 29 25.43 -6.10 8.72
C PRO A 29 24.65 -5.76 9.99
N ASP A 30 23.97 -4.61 10.02
CA ASP A 30 23.20 -4.15 11.19
C ASP A 30 21.77 -4.68 11.21
N VAL A 31 21.39 -5.52 10.24
CA VAL A 31 20.06 -6.18 10.19
C VAL A 31 20.16 -7.58 10.75
N PRO A 32 19.35 -7.93 11.77
CA PRO A 32 19.31 -9.30 12.28
C PRO A 32 18.87 -10.28 11.19
N ALA A 33 19.59 -11.38 10.99
CA ALA A 33 19.30 -12.36 9.93
C ALA A 33 17.86 -12.94 10.01
N ALA A 34 17.32 -13.09 11.21
CA ALA A 34 15.95 -13.57 11.44
C ALA A 34 14.93 -12.42 11.57
N GLY A 35 15.31 -11.17 11.31
CA GLY A 35 14.53 -9.99 11.63
C GLY A 35 13.06 -10.06 11.17
N ALA A 36 12.83 -10.29 9.89
CA ALA A 36 11.48 -10.34 9.32
C ALA A 36 10.62 -11.52 9.81
N MET A 37 11.21 -12.53 10.45
CA MET A 37 10.47 -13.68 10.99
C MET A 37 10.21 -13.58 12.50
N THR A 38 10.59 -12.46 13.13
CA THR A 38 10.38 -12.24 14.57
C THR A 38 9.35 -11.15 14.81
N PHE A 39 8.46 -11.35 15.77
CA PHE A 39 7.52 -10.32 16.17
C PHE A 39 8.22 -9.06 16.69
N GLU A 40 9.39 -9.20 17.28
CA GLU A 40 10.20 -8.08 17.78
C GLU A 40 10.58 -7.08 16.67
N HIS A 41 10.87 -7.57 15.46
CA HIS A 41 11.11 -6.71 14.29
C HIS A 41 9.91 -5.79 14.01
N TYR A 42 8.72 -6.36 13.94
CA TYR A 42 7.48 -5.61 13.66
C TYR A 42 7.08 -4.71 14.83
N ARG A 43 7.32 -5.15 16.08
CA ARG A 43 7.12 -4.32 17.28
C ARG A 43 7.98 -3.04 17.22
N ARG A 44 9.24 -3.17 16.82
CA ARG A 44 10.15 -2.03 16.63
C ARG A 44 9.66 -1.09 15.51
N CYS A 45 9.20 -1.64 14.39
CA CYS A 45 8.61 -0.86 13.30
C CYS A 45 7.37 -0.09 13.75
N ALA A 46 6.50 -0.73 14.53
CA ALA A 46 5.28 -0.10 15.03
C ALA A 46 5.58 1.04 16.01
N ALA A 47 6.50 0.82 16.95
CA ALA A 47 6.95 1.87 17.87
C ALA A 47 7.56 3.06 17.12
N LEU A 48 8.34 2.79 16.08
CA LEU A 48 8.94 3.82 15.23
C LEU A 48 7.87 4.62 14.45
N ALA A 49 6.87 3.94 13.91
CA ALA A 49 5.76 4.59 13.21
C ALA A 49 4.98 5.54 14.13
N GLU A 50 4.69 5.13 15.38
CA GLU A 50 4.02 5.99 16.36
C GLU A 50 4.91 7.16 16.80
N ALA A 51 6.20 6.91 17.04
CA ALA A 51 7.16 7.96 17.37
C ALA A 51 7.27 9.01 16.23
N GLY A 52 7.30 8.56 14.99
CA GLY A 52 7.34 9.39 13.78
C GLY A 52 5.98 10.00 13.39
N LYS A 53 4.89 9.73 14.13
CA LYS A 53 3.53 10.23 13.85
C LYS A 53 2.96 9.82 12.50
N PHE A 54 3.37 8.68 11.95
CA PHE A 54 2.82 8.16 10.71
C PHE A 54 1.32 7.92 10.83
N ASP A 55 0.58 8.14 9.74
CA ASP A 55 -0.84 7.85 9.68
C ASP A 55 -1.11 6.36 9.83
N LEU A 56 -0.30 5.55 9.18
CA LEU A 56 -0.52 4.10 9.11
C LEU A 56 0.77 3.30 8.92
N ILE A 57 0.65 2.02 9.27
CA ILE A 57 1.56 0.95 8.87
C ILE A 57 0.88 0.15 7.75
N PHE A 58 1.60 -0.08 6.67
CA PHE A 58 1.13 -0.85 5.52
C PHE A 58 1.95 -2.12 5.33
N LEU A 59 1.29 -3.25 5.10
CA LEU A 59 1.93 -4.50 4.74
C LEU A 59 1.40 -5.02 3.40
N ALA A 60 2.23 -4.90 2.36
CA ALA A 60 1.98 -5.50 1.06
C ALA A 60 2.08 -7.03 1.13
N ASP A 61 1.27 -7.71 0.34
CA ASP A 61 1.31 -9.17 0.26
C ASP A 61 1.04 -9.70 -1.17
N THR A 62 1.57 -10.89 -1.41
CA THR A 62 1.23 -11.83 -2.48
C THR A 62 1.36 -13.21 -1.87
N ALA A 63 0.27 -13.96 -1.76
CA ALA A 63 0.20 -15.20 -0.98
C ALA A 63 0.88 -16.38 -1.70
N SER A 64 2.16 -16.22 -2.04
CA SER A 64 2.97 -17.26 -2.70
C SER A 64 4.46 -17.03 -2.53
N VAL A 65 5.22 -18.10 -2.68
CA VAL A 65 6.62 -18.06 -3.10
C VAL A 65 6.60 -17.93 -4.61
N ARG A 66 7.11 -16.82 -5.14
CA ARG A 66 6.94 -16.48 -6.56
C ARG A 66 7.91 -17.21 -7.47
N ALA A 67 7.42 -17.45 -8.69
CA ALA A 67 8.19 -17.88 -9.87
C ALA A 67 9.05 -19.11 -9.63
N LEU A 68 8.49 -20.13 -8.98
CA LEU A 68 9.15 -21.41 -8.72
C LEU A 68 9.65 -22.10 -10.01
N ASP A 69 9.02 -21.81 -11.14
CA ASP A 69 9.37 -22.37 -12.47
C ASP A 69 10.56 -21.65 -13.15
N LYS A 70 11.13 -20.62 -12.53
CA LYS A 70 12.26 -19.86 -13.08
C LYS A 70 13.60 -20.44 -12.63
N PRO A 71 14.70 -20.14 -13.31
CA PRO A 71 16.04 -20.59 -12.88
C PRO A 71 16.30 -20.29 -11.40
N THR A 72 16.80 -21.28 -10.68
CA THR A 72 16.83 -21.29 -9.21
C THR A 72 17.91 -20.40 -8.59
N TYR A 73 18.90 -19.94 -9.36
CA TYR A 73 20.05 -19.20 -8.85
C TYR A 73 19.73 -17.84 -8.19
N ALA A 74 18.48 -17.44 -8.19
CA ALA A 74 18.08 -16.14 -7.63
C ALA A 74 17.14 -16.21 -6.43
N ARG A 75 16.41 -17.29 -6.28
CA ARG A 75 15.25 -17.32 -5.41
C ARG A 75 15.55 -17.55 -3.96
N ASP A 76 16.56 -18.36 -3.70
CA ASP A 76 17.10 -18.63 -2.38
C ASP A 76 17.76 -17.38 -1.75
N ARG A 77 17.79 -16.26 -2.47
CA ARG A 77 18.44 -15.01 -2.07
C ARG A 77 17.47 -13.86 -1.85
N GLU A 78 16.16 -14.10 -2.01
CA GLU A 78 15.13 -13.09 -1.86
C GLU A 78 14.35 -13.30 -0.55
N PRO A 79 14.53 -12.46 0.48
CA PRO A 79 13.86 -12.62 1.78
C PRO A 79 12.35 -12.42 1.70
N GLU A 80 11.86 -11.71 0.70
CA GLU A 80 10.44 -11.45 0.49
C GLU A 80 9.61 -12.68 0.09
N GLN A 81 10.27 -13.81 -0.18
CA GLN A 81 9.61 -15.08 -0.44
C GLN A 81 9.05 -15.74 0.84
N VAL A 82 9.55 -15.34 2.02
CA VAL A 82 9.15 -15.87 3.32
C VAL A 82 8.61 -14.72 4.17
N LYS A 83 7.31 -14.75 4.52
CA LYS A 83 6.63 -13.63 5.18
C LYS A 83 5.45 -14.08 6.02
N HIS A 84 5.02 -13.21 6.93
CA HIS A 84 3.80 -13.40 7.72
C HIS A 84 2.54 -13.00 6.92
N GLU A 85 1.42 -13.63 7.27
CA GLU A 85 0.11 -13.25 6.76
C GLU A 85 -0.31 -11.88 7.35
N PRO A 86 -0.77 -10.93 6.49
CA PRO A 86 -0.97 -9.55 6.91
C PRO A 86 -2.02 -9.33 8.00
N LEU A 87 -3.19 -9.96 7.92
CA LEU A 87 -4.27 -9.78 8.91
C LEU A 87 -3.86 -10.28 10.28
N ALA A 88 -3.24 -11.45 10.35
CA ALA A 88 -2.75 -12.03 11.61
C ALA A 88 -1.66 -11.15 12.24
N LEU A 89 -0.73 -10.64 11.44
CA LEU A 89 0.31 -9.75 11.93
C LEU A 89 -0.26 -8.41 12.43
N MET A 90 -1.19 -7.79 11.67
CA MET A 90 -1.81 -6.54 12.08
C MET A 90 -2.67 -6.72 13.35
N ALA A 91 -3.34 -7.87 13.53
CA ALA A 91 -4.04 -8.16 14.75
C ALA A 91 -3.09 -8.26 15.97
N ALA A 92 -1.90 -8.85 15.80
CA ALA A 92 -0.88 -8.86 16.85
C ALA A 92 -0.36 -7.44 17.15
N LEU A 93 -0.13 -6.60 16.13
CA LEU A 93 0.31 -5.22 16.30
C LEU A 93 -0.76 -4.33 16.93
N SER A 94 -2.05 -4.64 16.77
CA SER A 94 -3.14 -3.89 17.38
C SER A 94 -3.06 -3.86 18.91
N ALA A 95 -2.52 -4.91 19.52
CA ALA A 95 -2.39 -5.03 20.98
C ALA A 95 -1.28 -4.15 21.58
N ILE A 96 -0.38 -3.63 20.74
CA ILE A 96 0.80 -2.86 21.19
C ILE A 96 0.89 -1.46 20.59
N THR A 97 -0.08 -1.08 19.77
CA THR A 97 -0.18 0.25 19.15
C THR A 97 -1.40 1.00 19.67
N THR A 98 -1.32 2.33 19.72
CA THR A 98 -2.38 3.17 20.29
C THR A 98 -2.89 4.24 19.36
N ARG A 99 -2.13 4.61 18.32
CA ARG A 99 -2.43 5.74 17.43
C ARG A 99 -2.32 5.41 15.94
N VAL A 100 -1.26 4.72 15.55
CA VAL A 100 -1.01 4.44 14.12
C VAL A 100 -2.06 3.49 13.55
N GLY A 101 -2.51 3.78 12.31
CA GLY A 101 -3.41 2.92 11.57
C GLY A 101 -2.74 1.62 11.12
N LEU A 102 -3.52 0.56 10.97
CA LEU A 102 -3.04 -0.77 10.58
C LEU A 102 -3.74 -1.21 9.29
N VAL A 103 -2.97 -1.38 8.22
CA VAL A 103 -3.50 -1.63 6.87
C VAL A 103 -2.93 -2.94 6.30
N PRO A 104 -3.60 -4.08 6.54
CA PRO A 104 -3.27 -5.35 5.88
C PRO A 104 -3.67 -5.36 4.41
N THR A 105 -2.96 -6.14 3.59
CA THR A 105 -3.36 -6.45 2.21
C THR A 105 -4.25 -7.69 2.18
N VAL A 106 -5.32 -7.64 1.38
CA VAL A 106 -6.25 -8.73 1.12
C VAL A 106 -6.51 -8.87 -0.38
N SER A 107 -6.69 -10.10 -0.86
CA SER A 107 -6.98 -10.39 -2.27
C SER A 107 -8.47 -10.53 -2.51
N SER A 108 -9.07 -9.73 -3.39
CA SER A 108 -10.47 -9.92 -3.82
C SER A 108 -10.67 -11.16 -4.68
N THR A 109 -9.60 -11.66 -5.33
CA THR A 109 -9.70 -12.81 -6.23
C THR A 109 -9.74 -14.13 -5.47
N TYR A 110 -8.97 -14.23 -4.39
CA TYR A 110 -8.71 -15.50 -3.71
C TYR A 110 -9.35 -15.60 -2.31
N THR A 111 -10.07 -14.57 -1.86
CA THR A 111 -10.74 -14.60 -0.55
C THR A 111 -12.24 -14.37 -0.67
N ASP A 112 -12.95 -14.62 0.44
CA ASP A 112 -14.38 -14.43 0.56
C ASP A 112 -14.70 -13.11 1.30
N PRO A 113 -15.59 -12.25 0.78
CA PRO A 113 -15.86 -10.94 1.36
C PRO A 113 -16.46 -11.02 2.76
N TYR A 114 -17.26 -12.04 3.10
CA TYR A 114 -17.82 -12.15 4.45
C TYR A 114 -16.73 -12.42 5.49
N ASN A 115 -15.78 -13.31 5.18
CA ASN A 115 -14.66 -13.59 6.08
C ASN A 115 -13.76 -12.35 6.26
N ILE A 116 -13.50 -11.61 5.17
CA ILE A 116 -12.68 -10.40 5.22
C ILE A 116 -13.40 -9.28 5.99
N ALA A 117 -14.73 -9.12 5.81
CA ALA A 117 -15.50 -8.14 6.58
C ALA A 117 -15.43 -8.42 8.08
N ARG A 118 -15.53 -9.69 8.48
CA ARG A 118 -15.35 -10.10 9.90
C ARG A 118 -13.95 -9.77 10.40
N ALA A 119 -12.91 -10.10 9.64
CA ALA A 119 -11.53 -9.91 10.06
C ALA A 119 -11.17 -8.41 10.16
N VAL A 120 -11.47 -7.62 9.13
CA VAL A 120 -11.22 -6.18 9.11
C VAL A 120 -12.08 -5.45 10.15
N GLY A 121 -13.36 -5.82 10.28
CA GLY A 121 -14.23 -5.25 11.31
C GLY A 121 -13.77 -5.59 12.73
N THR A 122 -13.30 -6.81 12.96
CA THR A 122 -12.68 -7.18 14.24
C THR A 122 -11.44 -6.33 14.53
N LEU A 123 -10.56 -6.15 13.53
CA LEU A 123 -9.38 -5.30 13.66
C LEU A 123 -9.77 -3.84 13.97
N ASP A 124 -10.86 -3.33 13.36
CA ASP A 124 -11.35 -1.98 13.61
C ASP A 124 -11.84 -1.81 15.06
N HIS A 125 -12.56 -2.79 15.61
CA HIS A 125 -12.93 -2.80 17.02
C HIS A 125 -11.74 -2.90 17.96
N LEU A 126 -10.81 -3.82 17.70
CA LEU A 126 -9.61 -4.02 18.54
C LEU A 126 -8.71 -2.78 18.57
N THR A 127 -8.69 -2.02 17.50
CA THR A 127 -7.90 -0.79 17.36
C THR A 127 -8.67 0.48 17.72
N HIS A 128 -9.94 0.38 18.08
CA HIS A 128 -10.81 1.55 18.31
C HIS A 128 -10.87 2.51 17.10
N GLY A 129 -11.02 1.95 15.89
CA GLY A 129 -11.18 2.75 14.67
C GLY A 129 -9.87 3.06 13.92
N ARG A 130 -8.83 2.23 14.05
CA ARG A 130 -7.56 2.46 13.35
C ARG A 130 -7.26 1.42 12.26
N ALA A 131 -8.21 0.54 11.94
CA ALA A 131 -8.05 -0.38 10.82
C ALA A 131 -8.28 0.33 9.48
N GLY A 132 -7.51 -0.07 8.48
CA GLY A 132 -7.78 0.09 7.07
C GLY A 132 -7.57 -1.26 6.39
N TRP A 133 -7.76 -1.35 5.08
CA TRP A 133 -7.51 -2.57 4.32
C TRP A 133 -7.14 -2.26 2.88
N ASN A 134 -6.11 -2.93 2.37
CA ASN A 134 -5.64 -2.75 1.01
C ASN A 134 -6.15 -3.90 0.13
N LEU A 135 -6.96 -3.57 -0.87
CA LEU A 135 -7.54 -4.52 -1.81
C LEU A 135 -6.64 -4.68 -3.02
N VAL A 136 -6.23 -5.92 -3.29
CA VAL A 136 -5.52 -6.30 -4.51
C VAL A 136 -6.32 -7.32 -5.31
N THR A 137 -6.14 -7.30 -6.64
CA THR A 137 -6.79 -8.25 -7.54
C THR A 137 -5.92 -9.46 -7.86
N GLY A 138 -4.67 -9.51 -7.36
CA GLY A 138 -3.69 -10.54 -7.69
C GLY A 138 -3.21 -10.48 -9.15
N PHE A 139 -1.99 -10.90 -9.40
CA PHE A 139 -1.40 -10.98 -10.75
C PHE A 139 -0.38 -12.12 -10.86
N CYS A 140 -0.12 -12.82 -9.76
CA CYS A 140 0.89 -13.85 -9.67
C CYS A 140 0.30 -15.23 -9.99
N ALA A 141 0.91 -15.96 -10.93
CA ALA A 141 0.46 -17.29 -11.30
C ALA A 141 0.65 -18.32 -10.17
N ASP A 142 1.73 -18.17 -9.39
CA ASP A 142 1.96 -19.08 -8.25
C ASP A 142 0.94 -18.85 -7.13
N GLU A 143 0.50 -17.61 -6.92
CA GLU A 143 -0.62 -17.31 -6.03
C GLU A 143 -1.91 -17.96 -6.52
N ALA A 144 -2.23 -17.81 -7.81
CA ALA A 144 -3.44 -18.43 -8.39
C ALA A 144 -3.48 -19.94 -8.17
N ARG A 145 -2.37 -20.63 -8.38
CA ARG A 145 -2.24 -22.09 -8.16
C ARG A 145 -2.47 -22.50 -6.71
N ASN A 146 -2.06 -21.68 -5.73
CA ASN A 146 -2.30 -21.95 -4.30
C ASN A 146 -3.80 -21.94 -3.94
N TYR A 147 -4.62 -21.27 -4.76
CA TYR A 147 -6.07 -21.17 -4.56
C TYR A 147 -6.88 -22.01 -5.59
N GLY A 148 -6.24 -22.98 -6.27
CA GLY A 148 -6.90 -23.93 -7.16
C GLY A 148 -7.22 -23.38 -8.55
N TYR A 149 -6.58 -22.31 -8.98
CA TYR A 149 -6.70 -21.81 -10.35
C TYR A 149 -5.50 -22.28 -11.19
N ASP A 150 -5.76 -22.73 -12.41
CA ASP A 150 -4.71 -23.12 -13.35
C ASP A 150 -3.92 -21.91 -13.88
N ALA A 151 -4.58 -20.76 -13.95
CA ALA A 151 -4.00 -19.49 -14.38
C ALA A 151 -4.64 -18.29 -13.65
N VAL A 152 -3.96 -17.17 -13.68
CA VAL A 152 -4.51 -15.88 -13.18
C VAL A 152 -5.75 -15.53 -14.02
N PRO A 153 -6.93 -15.31 -13.41
CA PRO A 153 -8.11 -14.89 -14.15
C PRO A 153 -7.86 -13.60 -14.95
N PRO A 154 -8.52 -13.40 -16.10
CA PRO A 154 -8.35 -12.20 -16.91
C PRO A 154 -8.60 -10.90 -16.14
N PRO A 155 -7.92 -9.79 -16.46
CA PRO A 155 -8.05 -8.51 -15.74
C PRO A 155 -9.50 -8.05 -15.59
N GLU A 156 -10.30 -8.09 -16.66
CA GLU A 156 -11.70 -7.69 -16.66
C GLU A 156 -12.53 -8.52 -15.65
N THR A 157 -12.25 -9.81 -15.51
CA THR A 157 -12.92 -10.67 -14.52
C THR A 157 -12.49 -10.30 -13.09
N ARG A 158 -11.19 -10.09 -12.87
CA ARG A 158 -10.64 -9.75 -11.55
C ARG A 158 -11.15 -8.40 -11.05
N TYR A 159 -11.18 -7.38 -11.92
CA TYR A 159 -11.67 -6.05 -11.54
C TYR A 159 -13.19 -6.03 -11.36
N ALA A 160 -13.97 -6.76 -12.18
CA ALA A 160 -15.40 -6.91 -11.95
C ALA A 160 -15.71 -7.61 -10.62
N ARG A 161 -14.95 -8.68 -10.30
CA ARG A 161 -15.06 -9.37 -9.01
C ARG A 161 -14.65 -8.46 -7.84
N ALA A 162 -13.59 -7.65 -7.99
CA ALA A 162 -13.15 -6.70 -6.97
C ALA A 162 -14.21 -5.62 -6.70
N ALA A 163 -14.85 -5.10 -7.73
CA ALA A 163 -15.94 -4.14 -7.59
C ALA A 163 -17.11 -4.73 -6.80
N GLU A 164 -17.57 -5.94 -7.15
CA GLU A 164 -18.64 -6.63 -6.42
C GLU A 164 -18.21 -7.00 -4.99
N PHE A 165 -16.93 -7.38 -4.79
CA PHE A 165 -16.37 -7.63 -3.46
C PHE A 165 -16.51 -6.41 -2.54
N VAL A 166 -16.18 -5.21 -3.04
CA VAL A 166 -16.32 -3.95 -2.28
C VAL A 166 -17.79 -3.64 -1.99
N ASP A 167 -18.70 -3.87 -2.92
CA ASP A 167 -20.13 -3.68 -2.70
C ASP A 167 -20.65 -4.56 -1.54
N VAL A 168 -20.24 -5.83 -1.53
CA VAL A 168 -20.58 -6.75 -0.43
C VAL A 168 -19.97 -6.29 0.89
N MET A 169 -18.69 -5.89 0.90
CA MET A 169 -18.01 -5.37 2.10
C MET A 169 -18.74 -4.16 2.68
N HIS A 170 -19.07 -3.19 1.83
CA HIS A 170 -19.77 -1.98 2.26
C HIS A 170 -21.18 -2.31 2.80
N GLY A 171 -21.94 -3.19 2.12
CA GLY A 171 -23.25 -3.64 2.61
C GLY A 171 -23.15 -4.34 3.97
N LEU A 172 -22.12 -5.16 4.19
CA LEU A 172 -21.88 -5.82 5.47
C LEU A 172 -21.50 -4.84 6.58
N PHE A 173 -20.66 -3.85 6.31
CA PHE A 173 -20.30 -2.81 7.27
C PHE A 173 -21.49 -1.91 7.63
N ASP A 174 -22.42 -1.70 6.70
CA ASP A 174 -23.64 -0.92 6.92
C ASP A 174 -24.82 -1.73 7.47
N SER A 175 -24.65 -3.03 7.76
CA SER A 175 -25.76 -3.91 8.16
C SER A 175 -26.31 -3.65 9.59
N TRP A 176 -25.81 -2.66 10.30
CA TRP A 176 -26.29 -2.21 11.59
C TRP A 176 -26.32 -0.69 11.67
N ASP A 177 -27.39 -0.13 12.22
CA ASP A 177 -27.42 1.29 12.58
C ASP A 177 -26.51 1.55 13.79
N ASP A 178 -26.01 2.78 13.97
CA ASP A 178 -25.03 3.12 15.00
C ASP A 178 -25.49 2.79 16.42
N ASP A 179 -26.77 2.93 16.70
CA ASP A 179 -27.40 2.68 17.99
C ASP A 179 -28.13 1.32 18.06
N ALA A 180 -27.84 0.41 17.13
CA ALA A 180 -28.50 -0.89 17.04
C ALA A 180 -28.20 -1.83 18.24
N VAL A 181 -27.13 -1.59 18.99
CA VAL A 181 -26.68 -2.48 20.09
C VAL A 181 -26.67 -1.75 21.44
N PRO A 182 -27.84 -1.49 22.04
CA PRO A 182 -27.97 -0.71 23.29
C PRO A 182 -27.39 -1.42 24.53
N ARG A 183 -27.30 -2.74 24.54
CA ARG A 183 -26.85 -3.55 25.68
C ARG A 183 -27.56 -3.18 26.98
N ASP A 184 -28.89 -2.92 26.90
CA ASP A 184 -29.68 -2.48 28.05
C ASP A 184 -29.91 -3.64 29.03
N LYS A 185 -29.20 -3.59 30.15
CA LYS A 185 -29.31 -4.59 31.23
C LYS A 185 -30.65 -4.56 31.97
N THR A 186 -31.37 -3.44 31.91
CA THR A 186 -32.64 -3.27 32.62
C THR A 186 -33.77 -3.98 31.89
N SER A 187 -33.89 -3.76 30.58
CA SER A 187 -34.88 -4.41 29.73
C SER A 187 -34.48 -5.80 29.26
N GLY A 188 -33.16 -6.13 29.34
CA GLY A 188 -32.59 -7.35 28.78
C GLY A 188 -32.40 -7.30 27.26
N VAL A 189 -32.62 -6.16 26.63
CA VAL A 189 -32.41 -5.97 25.18
C VAL A 189 -30.92 -5.79 24.90
N PHE A 190 -30.31 -6.77 24.22
CA PHE A 190 -28.92 -6.67 23.82
C PHE A 190 -28.74 -5.91 22.51
N PHE A 191 -29.56 -6.20 21.50
CA PHE A 191 -29.59 -5.45 20.22
C PHE A 191 -31.03 -5.22 19.77
N ASP A 192 -31.25 -4.14 19.02
CA ASP A 192 -32.53 -3.80 18.39
C ASP A 192 -32.58 -4.41 16.99
N ARG A 193 -33.45 -5.41 16.83
CA ARG A 193 -33.61 -6.12 15.55
C ARG A 193 -34.13 -5.21 14.43
N SER A 194 -34.85 -4.15 14.72
CA SER A 194 -35.39 -3.23 13.72
C SER A 194 -34.30 -2.39 13.05
N LYS A 195 -33.12 -2.30 13.69
CA LYS A 195 -31.92 -1.57 13.26
C LYS A 195 -30.86 -2.47 12.64
N MET A 196 -31.24 -3.70 12.31
CA MET A 196 -30.41 -4.71 11.65
C MET A 196 -30.86 -4.91 10.21
N HIS A 197 -29.96 -4.75 9.25
CA HIS A 197 -30.26 -4.81 7.83
C HIS A 197 -29.61 -6.06 7.19
N LEU A 198 -30.43 -6.88 6.53
CA LEU A 198 -29.93 -7.96 5.69
C LEU A 198 -29.50 -7.40 4.34
N ILE A 199 -28.33 -7.76 3.86
CA ILE A 199 -27.87 -7.26 2.56
C ILE A 199 -28.47 -8.05 1.39
N GLU A 200 -28.82 -9.33 1.59
CA GLU A 200 -29.41 -10.27 0.60
C GLU A 200 -28.75 -10.17 -0.79
N HIS A 201 -27.42 -9.93 -0.80
CA HIS A 201 -26.65 -9.74 -2.03
C HIS A 201 -26.70 -10.99 -2.90
N ARG A 202 -27.02 -10.82 -4.19
CA ARG A 202 -27.05 -11.86 -5.23
C ARG A 202 -26.42 -11.32 -6.51
N GLY A 203 -25.11 -11.35 -6.56
CA GLY A 203 -24.33 -10.88 -7.69
C GLY A 203 -23.81 -12.01 -8.59
N ARG A 204 -22.93 -11.60 -9.51
CA ARG A 204 -22.27 -12.52 -10.44
C ARG A 204 -21.27 -13.43 -9.73
N PHE A 205 -20.54 -12.89 -8.75
CA PHE A 205 -19.43 -13.58 -8.09
C PHE A 205 -19.77 -14.02 -6.67
N PHE A 206 -20.68 -13.31 -5.99
CA PHE A 206 -20.98 -13.56 -4.59
C PHE A 206 -22.48 -13.67 -4.31
N LYS A 207 -22.80 -14.48 -3.30
CA LYS A 207 -24.13 -14.58 -2.71
C LYS A 207 -23.98 -14.52 -1.20
N VAL A 208 -24.37 -13.40 -0.61
CA VAL A 208 -24.17 -13.14 0.82
C VAL A 208 -25.44 -12.59 1.42
N ARG A 209 -25.97 -13.28 2.43
CA ARG A 209 -27.21 -12.87 3.09
C ARG A 209 -26.98 -11.69 4.06
N GLY A 210 -25.88 -11.73 4.84
CA GLY A 210 -25.73 -10.82 5.98
C GLY A 210 -26.69 -11.15 7.13
N PRO A 211 -26.74 -10.33 8.17
CA PRO A 211 -25.88 -9.19 8.42
C PRO A 211 -24.45 -9.63 8.78
N LEU A 212 -23.55 -8.68 8.95
CA LEU A 212 -22.29 -8.94 9.62
C LEU A 212 -22.53 -9.26 11.09
N ASP A 213 -21.84 -10.25 11.62
CA ASP A 213 -21.96 -10.70 13.04
C ASP A 213 -21.11 -9.87 14.02
N LEU A 214 -20.88 -8.61 13.68
CA LEU A 214 -20.19 -7.62 14.52
C LEU A 214 -21.12 -6.41 14.76
N PRO A 215 -21.01 -5.74 15.91
CA PRO A 215 -21.73 -4.49 16.14
C PRO A 215 -21.24 -3.40 15.15
N PRO A 216 -21.93 -2.24 15.06
CA PRO A 216 -21.49 -1.12 14.24
C PRO A 216 -20.01 -0.83 14.45
N LEU A 217 -19.25 -0.65 13.35
CA LEU A 217 -17.81 -0.44 13.42
C LEU A 217 -17.48 0.99 13.87
N PRO A 218 -16.38 1.22 14.61
CA PRO A 218 -15.96 2.55 15.06
C PRO A 218 -15.81 3.57 13.93
N GLN A 219 -15.32 3.15 12.76
CA GLN A 219 -15.20 3.99 11.57
C GLN A 219 -16.38 3.84 10.61
N ARG A 220 -17.38 3.03 10.94
CA ARG A 220 -18.46 2.56 10.08
C ARG A 220 -17.91 1.79 8.87
N ARG A 221 -17.05 2.41 8.10
CA ARG A 221 -16.29 1.77 6.99
C ARG A 221 -14.81 2.08 7.15
N PRO A 222 -13.99 1.10 7.56
CA PRO A 222 -12.53 1.23 7.57
C PRO A 222 -12.01 1.68 6.20
N PRO A 223 -11.07 2.64 6.13
CA PRO A 223 -10.54 3.15 4.86
C PRO A 223 -10.08 2.05 3.92
N LEU A 224 -10.56 2.12 2.67
CA LEU A 224 -10.18 1.21 1.58
C LEU A 224 -8.98 1.77 0.83
N PHE A 225 -7.92 0.99 0.77
CA PHE A 225 -6.73 1.25 -0.01
C PHE A 225 -6.73 0.37 -1.26
N THR A 226 -6.22 0.89 -2.36
CA THR A 226 -5.97 0.13 -3.58
C THR A 226 -4.59 0.46 -4.13
N ALA A 227 -4.08 -0.36 -5.04
CA ALA A 227 -2.83 -0.11 -5.74
C ALA A 227 -2.98 -0.41 -7.23
N GLY A 228 -2.24 0.32 -8.05
CA GLY A 228 -2.17 0.06 -9.49
C GLY A 228 -2.29 1.31 -10.35
N THR A 229 -1.87 1.15 -11.60
CA THR A 229 -1.77 2.27 -12.56
C THR A 229 -2.53 2.02 -13.87
N SER A 230 -3.11 0.81 -14.05
CA SER A 230 -3.93 0.52 -15.24
C SER A 230 -5.24 1.31 -15.22
N THR A 231 -5.90 1.40 -16.36
CA THR A 231 -7.21 2.10 -16.50
C THR A 231 -8.25 1.48 -15.57
N GLU A 232 -8.32 0.14 -15.51
CA GLU A 232 -9.26 -0.59 -14.66
C GLU A 232 -8.99 -0.33 -13.17
N SER A 233 -7.70 -0.28 -12.77
CA SER A 233 -7.30 0.06 -11.41
C SER A 233 -7.72 1.49 -11.03
N GLN A 234 -7.49 2.45 -11.93
CA GLN A 234 -7.89 3.84 -11.72
C GLN A 234 -9.41 4.00 -11.63
N GLU A 235 -10.16 3.23 -12.42
CA GLU A 235 -11.63 3.25 -12.40
C GLU A 235 -12.16 2.65 -11.09
N LEU A 236 -11.63 1.50 -10.66
CA LEU A 236 -11.97 0.90 -9.37
C LEU A 236 -11.65 1.86 -8.21
N ALA A 237 -10.47 2.47 -8.22
CA ALA A 237 -10.07 3.44 -7.20
C ALA A 237 -11.01 4.64 -7.14
N ALA A 238 -11.32 5.24 -8.27
CA ALA A 238 -12.24 6.39 -8.34
C ALA A 238 -13.65 6.03 -7.86
N ARG A 239 -14.09 4.78 -8.10
CA ARG A 239 -15.39 4.28 -7.66
C ARG A 239 -15.48 4.16 -6.15
N CYS A 240 -14.48 3.60 -5.48
CA CYS A 240 -14.65 3.14 -4.11
C CYS A 240 -13.45 3.31 -3.15
N ALA A 241 -12.23 3.60 -3.62
CA ALA A 241 -11.09 3.70 -2.72
C ALA A 241 -11.05 5.03 -1.96
N ASP A 242 -10.58 4.99 -0.73
CA ASP A 242 -10.23 6.19 0.06
C ASP A 242 -8.77 6.60 -0.18
N VAL A 243 -7.90 5.63 -0.49
CA VAL A 243 -6.47 5.86 -0.71
C VAL A 243 -5.95 5.00 -1.87
N VAL A 244 -5.04 5.55 -2.66
CA VAL A 244 -4.35 4.82 -3.73
C VAL A 244 -2.85 4.88 -3.55
N TYR A 245 -2.21 3.71 -3.56
CA TYR A 245 -0.77 3.61 -3.72
C TYR A 245 -0.39 3.60 -5.20
N ALA A 246 0.48 4.52 -5.60
CA ALA A 246 0.90 4.69 -6.98
C ALA A 246 2.42 4.46 -7.14
N GLY A 247 2.81 3.59 -8.07
CA GLY A 247 4.20 3.42 -8.48
C GLY A 247 4.56 4.46 -9.53
N LYS A 248 4.86 5.69 -9.14
CA LYS A 248 5.28 6.78 -10.00
C LYS A 248 6.64 7.32 -9.57
N VAL A 249 7.54 7.47 -10.51
CA VAL A 249 8.95 7.79 -10.25
C VAL A 249 9.37 9.15 -10.82
N THR A 250 8.55 9.76 -11.67
CA THR A 250 8.76 11.12 -12.19
C THR A 250 7.61 12.03 -11.76
N LEU A 251 7.90 13.30 -11.58
CA LEU A 251 6.91 14.30 -11.18
C LEU A 251 5.81 14.45 -12.25
N GLU A 252 6.19 14.43 -13.53
CA GLU A 252 5.27 14.56 -14.65
C GLU A 252 4.28 13.39 -14.69
N ASP A 253 4.76 12.14 -14.64
CA ASP A 253 3.91 10.96 -14.61
C ASP A 253 2.98 10.94 -13.39
N ALA A 254 3.48 11.40 -12.24
CA ALA A 254 2.70 11.47 -11.02
C ALA A 254 1.57 12.50 -11.14
N ARG A 255 1.83 13.68 -11.69
CA ARG A 255 0.80 14.72 -11.97
C ARG A 255 -0.25 14.22 -12.96
N ASN A 256 0.17 13.58 -14.04
CA ASN A 256 -0.74 13.01 -15.03
C ASN A 256 -1.62 11.92 -14.41
N TYR A 257 -1.06 11.05 -13.60
CA TYR A 257 -1.80 10.04 -12.87
C TYR A 257 -2.77 10.64 -11.85
N TYR A 258 -2.32 11.62 -11.07
CA TYR A 258 -3.13 12.33 -10.08
C TYR A 258 -4.35 12.98 -10.76
N ALA A 259 -4.14 13.75 -11.82
CA ALA A 259 -5.22 14.37 -12.59
C ALA A 259 -6.17 13.33 -13.19
N SER A 260 -5.64 12.22 -13.71
CA SER A 260 -6.44 11.14 -14.29
C SER A 260 -7.35 10.48 -13.26
N VAL A 261 -6.84 10.14 -12.08
CA VAL A 261 -7.63 9.48 -11.02
C VAL A 261 -8.64 10.45 -10.42
N LYS A 262 -8.21 11.65 -10.03
CA LYS A 262 -9.09 12.67 -9.43
C LYS A 262 -10.22 13.10 -10.40
N GLY A 263 -9.91 13.20 -11.70
CA GLY A 263 -10.89 13.57 -12.74
C GLY A 263 -12.00 12.52 -12.97
N ARG A 264 -11.82 11.27 -12.49
CA ARG A 264 -12.82 10.22 -12.59
C ARG A 264 -13.87 10.27 -11.46
N LEU A 265 -13.53 10.86 -10.30
CA LEU A 265 -14.35 10.83 -9.08
C LEU A 265 -15.76 11.36 -9.28
N ALA A 266 -15.93 12.42 -10.04
CA ALA A 266 -17.22 13.04 -10.31
C ALA A 266 -18.26 12.08 -10.94
N ARG A 267 -17.79 11.06 -11.70
CA ARG A 267 -18.70 10.04 -12.28
C ARG A 267 -19.39 9.19 -11.21
N TYR A 268 -18.79 9.12 -10.02
CA TYR A 268 -19.28 8.36 -8.87
C TYR A 268 -19.85 9.26 -7.77
N GLY A 269 -20.10 10.56 -8.07
CA GLY A 269 -20.61 11.54 -7.12
C GLY A 269 -19.64 11.84 -5.98
N ARG A 270 -18.33 11.68 -6.23
CA ARG A 270 -17.27 11.88 -5.23
C ARG A 270 -16.47 13.15 -5.52
N THR A 271 -15.93 13.74 -4.45
CA THR A 271 -15.05 14.92 -4.52
C THR A 271 -13.57 14.53 -4.48
N PRO A 272 -12.67 15.40 -4.93
CA PRO A 272 -11.23 15.12 -4.90
C PRO A 272 -10.66 14.83 -3.50
N GLU A 273 -11.27 15.38 -2.45
CA GLU A 273 -10.85 15.22 -1.05
C GLU A 273 -11.15 13.83 -0.49
N GLU A 274 -12.07 13.10 -1.11
CA GLU A 274 -12.48 11.75 -0.68
C GLU A 274 -11.50 10.65 -1.10
N LEU A 275 -10.46 10.98 -1.85
CA LEU A 275 -9.45 10.00 -2.28
C LEU A 275 -8.07 10.61 -2.19
N LEU A 276 -7.17 9.95 -1.45
CA LEU A 276 -5.77 10.34 -1.32
C LEU A 276 -4.88 9.51 -2.25
N ILE A 277 -3.87 10.14 -2.84
CA ILE A 277 -2.89 9.46 -3.70
C ILE A 277 -1.51 9.53 -3.02
N LEU A 278 -0.99 8.36 -2.64
CA LEU A 278 0.26 8.19 -1.90
C LEU A 278 1.28 7.40 -2.74
N PRO A 279 2.15 8.07 -3.52
CA PRO A 279 3.25 7.39 -4.19
C PRO A 279 4.20 6.73 -3.19
N GLY A 280 4.81 5.60 -3.60
CA GLY A 280 5.90 4.99 -2.84
C GLY A 280 7.17 5.80 -2.95
N ILE A 281 7.84 6.05 -1.82
CA ILE A 281 9.12 6.77 -1.77
C ILE A 281 10.17 5.98 -0.99
N MET A 282 11.34 5.77 -1.60
CA MET A 282 12.54 5.21 -0.96
C MET A 282 13.51 6.33 -0.62
N VAL A 283 13.82 6.49 0.67
CA VAL A 283 14.65 7.60 1.16
C VAL A 283 15.98 7.09 1.71
N TYR A 284 17.07 7.67 1.20
CA TYR A 284 18.41 7.55 1.74
C TYR A 284 18.82 8.93 2.26
N VAL A 285 18.77 9.13 3.55
CA VAL A 285 19.06 10.44 4.19
C VAL A 285 20.34 10.41 4.98
N GLY A 286 21.11 11.49 4.90
CA GLY A 286 22.32 11.74 5.68
C GLY A 286 22.41 13.19 6.08
N GLN A 287 23.31 13.52 7.03
CA GLN A 287 23.60 14.91 7.41
C GLN A 287 24.24 15.71 6.25
N THR A 288 24.89 14.97 5.33
CA THR A 288 25.41 15.51 4.07
C THR A 288 24.95 14.66 2.90
N ARG A 289 24.95 15.23 1.69
CA ARG A 289 24.63 14.48 0.46
C ARG A 289 25.57 13.29 0.26
N GLN A 290 26.87 13.44 0.64
CA GLN A 290 27.82 12.33 0.54
C GLN A 290 27.43 11.18 1.48
N GLN A 291 27.09 11.46 2.74
CA GLN A 291 26.62 10.40 3.65
C GLN A 291 25.36 9.68 3.15
N ALA A 292 24.43 10.40 2.54
CA ALA A 292 23.25 9.81 1.94
C ALA A 292 23.61 8.89 0.76
N GLN A 293 24.53 9.34 -0.10
CA GLN A 293 25.06 8.57 -1.21
C GLN A 293 25.80 7.31 -0.73
N ASP A 294 26.64 7.44 0.29
CA ASP A 294 27.38 6.31 0.87
C ASP A 294 26.44 5.21 1.40
N LYS A 295 25.29 5.59 1.98
CA LYS A 295 24.25 4.63 2.42
C LYS A 295 23.62 3.89 1.24
N PHE A 296 23.33 4.59 0.15
CA PHE A 296 22.84 3.99 -1.08
C PHE A 296 23.89 3.03 -1.68
N ASP A 297 25.13 3.49 -1.86
CA ASP A 297 26.21 2.72 -2.46
C ASP A 297 26.53 1.47 -1.65
N ARG A 298 26.46 1.56 -0.31
CA ARG A 298 26.62 0.41 0.59
C ARG A 298 25.59 -0.68 0.29
N LEU A 299 24.33 -0.36 0.17
CA LEU A 299 23.28 -1.34 -0.15
C LEU A 299 23.44 -1.89 -1.56
N GLN A 300 23.77 -1.04 -2.53
CA GLN A 300 24.06 -1.46 -3.90
C GLN A 300 25.24 -2.45 -3.95
N GLY A 301 26.30 -2.19 -3.18
CA GLY A 301 27.47 -3.07 -3.09
C GLY A 301 27.19 -4.44 -2.45
N LEU A 302 26.07 -4.59 -1.73
CA LEU A 302 25.65 -5.88 -1.18
C LEU A 302 24.89 -6.74 -2.21
N LEU A 303 24.43 -6.17 -3.32
CA LEU A 303 23.73 -6.90 -4.36
C LEU A 303 24.74 -7.75 -5.15
N THR A 304 24.65 -9.06 -5.02
CA THR A 304 25.53 -9.95 -5.78
C THR A 304 25.09 -10.02 -7.24
N GLU A 305 26.03 -10.34 -8.12
CA GLU A 305 25.80 -10.59 -9.53
C GLU A 305 24.71 -11.64 -9.78
N GLN A 306 24.81 -12.76 -9.09
CA GLN A 306 23.85 -13.86 -9.17
C GLN A 306 22.43 -13.43 -8.71
N GLN A 307 22.33 -12.66 -7.63
CA GLN A 307 21.07 -12.10 -7.16
C GLN A 307 20.50 -11.11 -8.19
N GLY A 308 21.36 -10.22 -8.72
CA GLY A 308 20.96 -9.23 -9.72
C GLY A 308 20.39 -9.85 -10.99
N LEU A 309 21.09 -10.83 -11.55
CA LEU A 309 20.62 -11.56 -12.75
C LEU A 309 19.28 -12.26 -12.49
N GLY A 310 19.14 -12.88 -11.33
CA GLY A 310 17.88 -13.52 -10.97
C GLY A 310 16.73 -12.56 -10.78
N LEU A 311 16.97 -11.38 -10.24
CA LEU A 311 15.95 -10.33 -10.18
C LEU A 311 15.47 -9.93 -11.57
N LEU A 312 16.38 -9.75 -12.53
CA LEU A 312 15.99 -9.45 -13.91
C LEU A 312 15.05 -10.53 -14.48
N ALA A 313 15.41 -11.81 -14.30
CA ALA A 313 14.58 -12.93 -14.73
C ALA A 313 13.22 -12.97 -14.00
N THR A 314 13.17 -12.67 -12.70
CA THR A 314 11.96 -12.61 -11.89
C THR A 314 10.99 -11.53 -12.39
N TYR A 315 11.53 -10.39 -12.80
CA TYR A 315 10.73 -9.29 -13.36
C TYR A 315 10.39 -9.46 -14.84
N GLY A 316 10.74 -10.58 -15.48
CA GLY A 316 10.37 -10.89 -16.85
C GLY A 316 11.34 -10.37 -17.92
N LEU A 317 12.54 -9.95 -17.50
CA LEU A 317 13.64 -9.61 -18.41
C LEU A 317 14.34 -10.90 -18.90
N PRO A 318 15.07 -10.85 -20.02
CA PRO A 318 15.86 -11.99 -20.52
C PRO A 318 16.89 -12.49 -19.51
N ASP A 319 17.31 -13.73 -19.71
CA ASP A 319 18.48 -14.29 -19.00
C ASP A 319 19.78 -13.72 -19.60
N TYR A 320 20.51 -12.98 -18.78
CA TYR A 320 21.79 -12.39 -19.15
C TYR A 320 22.99 -13.15 -18.57
N SER A 321 22.84 -14.38 -18.06
CA SER A 321 23.90 -15.14 -17.37
C SER A 321 25.13 -15.46 -18.24
N GLY A 322 25.00 -15.41 -19.56
CA GLY A 322 26.12 -15.67 -20.49
C GLY A 322 26.75 -14.41 -21.09
N TYR A 323 26.39 -13.23 -20.63
CA TYR A 323 26.86 -11.97 -21.19
C TYR A 323 27.91 -11.30 -20.32
N ASP A 324 28.75 -10.46 -20.95
CA ASP A 324 29.60 -9.52 -20.22
C ASP A 324 28.73 -8.50 -19.51
N LEU A 325 28.73 -8.50 -18.18
CA LEU A 325 27.85 -7.68 -17.36
C LEU A 325 28.16 -6.19 -17.42
N ASP A 326 29.38 -5.85 -17.80
CA ASP A 326 29.80 -4.46 -17.94
C ASP A 326 29.60 -3.91 -19.36
N ALA A 327 29.19 -4.78 -20.31
CA ALA A 327 28.72 -4.37 -21.61
C ALA A 327 27.33 -3.71 -21.56
N PRO A 328 27.03 -2.81 -22.51
CA PRO A 328 25.69 -2.23 -22.65
C PRO A 328 24.61 -3.31 -22.80
N VAL A 329 23.40 -3.03 -22.28
CA VAL A 329 22.25 -3.93 -22.42
C VAL A 329 21.99 -4.21 -23.90
N PRO A 330 22.07 -5.48 -24.36
CA PRO A 330 21.95 -5.82 -25.77
C PRO A 330 20.51 -5.66 -26.27
N ASP A 331 20.38 -5.61 -27.58
CA ASP A 331 19.07 -5.74 -28.22
C ASP A 331 18.49 -7.14 -27.96
N LEU A 332 17.15 -7.20 -27.88
CA LEU A 332 16.48 -8.49 -27.71
C LEU A 332 16.70 -9.35 -28.97
N PRO A 333 17.04 -10.64 -28.78
CA PRO A 333 17.05 -11.56 -29.92
C PRO A 333 15.68 -11.60 -30.62
N PRO A 334 15.63 -11.82 -31.93
CA PRO A 334 14.37 -11.97 -32.64
C PRO A 334 13.48 -13.05 -32.00
N GLY A 335 12.22 -12.69 -31.70
CA GLY A 335 11.25 -13.58 -31.08
C GLY A 335 11.30 -13.63 -29.54
N VAL A 336 12.21 -12.89 -28.90
CA VAL A 336 12.24 -12.73 -27.45
C VAL A 336 11.40 -11.52 -27.05
N GLU A 337 10.31 -11.76 -26.38
CA GLU A 337 9.44 -10.69 -25.83
C GLU A 337 9.71 -10.50 -24.32
N VAL A 338 9.56 -9.27 -23.88
CA VAL A 338 9.66 -8.90 -22.47
C VAL A 338 8.26 -8.97 -21.86
N PHE A 339 8.10 -9.75 -20.80
CA PHE A 339 6.80 -9.96 -20.18
C PHE A 339 6.56 -9.00 -19.03
N GLY A 340 5.51 -8.18 -19.19
CA GLY A 340 5.00 -7.29 -18.16
C GLY A 340 5.52 -5.86 -18.26
N GLN A 341 4.70 -4.93 -17.75
CA GLN A 341 4.98 -3.50 -17.79
C GLN A 341 6.32 -3.14 -17.12
N TYR A 342 6.66 -3.83 -16.05
CA TYR A 342 7.89 -3.60 -15.29
C TYR A 342 9.15 -3.84 -16.14
N ALA A 343 9.23 -5.00 -16.76
CA ALA A 343 10.38 -5.35 -17.59
C ALA A 343 10.53 -4.40 -18.78
N SER A 344 9.42 -4.07 -19.45
CA SER A 344 9.44 -3.16 -20.61
C SER A 344 9.95 -1.76 -20.24
N VAL A 345 9.49 -1.21 -19.10
CA VAL A 345 9.92 0.11 -18.62
C VAL A 345 11.39 0.10 -18.19
N ALA A 346 11.82 -0.93 -17.45
CA ALA A 346 13.21 -1.05 -17.02
C ALA A 346 14.17 -1.17 -18.21
N LEU A 347 13.81 -1.97 -19.20
CA LEU A 347 14.62 -2.15 -20.42
C LEU A 347 14.69 -0.89 -21.26
N ALA A 348 13.56 -0.20 -21.45
CA ALA A 348 13.50 1.06 -22.16
C ALA A 348 14.39 2.13 -21.49
N LYS A 349 14.31 2.24 -20.17
CA LYS A 349 15.16 3.15 -19.40
C LYS A 349 16.63 2.81 -19.51
N ALA A 350 16.99 1.52 -19.37
CA ALA A 350 18.36 1.07 -19.47
C ALA A 350 18.97 1.40 -20.85
N ARG A 351 18.21 1.22 -21.91
CA ARG A 351 18.65 1.56 -23.29
C ARG A 351 18.78 3.07 -23.49
N GLN A 352 17.80 3.83 -23.01
CA GLN A 352 17.84 5.29 -23.09
C GLN A 352 19.08 5.87 -22.41
N ASP A 353 19.45 5.32 -21.25
CA ASP A 353 20.56 5.81 -20.46
C ASP A 353 21.91 5.11 -20.81
N GLY A 354 21.93 4.16 -21.76
CA GLY A 354 23.13 3.41 -22.13
C GLY A 354 23.69 2.56 -21.01
N LEU A 355 22.83 2.02 -20.13
CA LEU A 355 23.26 1.24 -18.96
C LEU A 355 23.87 -0.10 -19.37
N SER A 356 24.87 -0.56 -18.59
CA SER A 356 25.34 -1.94 -18.64
C SER A 356 24.32 -2.89 -18.00
N ILE A 357 24.47 -4.20 -18.25
CA ILE A 357 23.65 -5.24 -17.60
C ILE A 357 23.79 -5.15 -16.07
N ARG A 358 25.02 -4.90 -15.57
CA ARG A 358 25.27 -4.66 -14.14
C ARG A 358 24.47 -3.48 -13.61
N GLN A 359 24.50 -2.36 -14.30
CA GLN A 359 23.74 -1.17 -13.91
C GLN A 359 22.22 -1.40 -13.99
N LEU A 360 21.74 -2.17 -14.99
CA LEU A 360 20.34 -2.55 -15.09
C LEU A 360 19.88 -3.35 -13.86
N TYR A 361 20.59 -4.40 -13.46
CA TYR A 361 20.19 -5.17 -12.30
C TYR A 361 20.35 -4.39 -10.98
N GLN A 362 21.33 -3.50 -10.88
CA GLN A 362 21.47 -2.60 -9.74
C GLN A 362 20.30 -1.60 -9.68
N MET A 363 19.87 -1.07 -10.81
CA MET A 363 18.70 -0.22 -10.90
C MET A 363 17.44 -0.94 -10.39
N VAL A 364 17.20 -2.16 -10.87
CA VAL A 364 16.04 -2.98 -10.48
C VAL A 364 16.13 -3.38 -9.00
N GLY A 365 17.27 -3.88 -8.54
CA GLY A 365 17.49 -4.31 -7.15
C GLY A 365 17.47 -3.17 -6.15
N GLY A 366 17.75 -1.94 -6.58
CA GLY A 366 17.67 -0.72 -5.80
C GLY A 366 16.27 -0.10 -5.71
N GLY A 367 15.22 -0.82 -6.15
CA GLY A 367 13.84 -0.35 -6.03
C GLY A 367 13.41 0.64 -7.13
N PHE A 368 13.68 0.34 -8.38
CA PHE A 368 13.37 1.17 -9.56
C PHE A 368 11.92 1.65 -9.65
N TRP A 369 10.99 0.95 -9.00
CA TRP A 369 9.54 1.22 -9.07
C TRP A 369 9.04 2.26 -8.06
N SER A 370 9.91 2.70 -7.17
CA SER A 370 9.62 3.71 -6.15
C SER A 370 10.36 5.00 -6.48
N LEU A 371 9.74 6.12 -6.15
CA LEU A 371 10.46 7.40 -6.17
C LEU A 371 11.66 7.29 -5.23
N ARG A 372 12.87 7.51 -5.74
CA ARG A 372 14.09 7.44 -4.95
C ARG A 372 14.59 8.83 -4.61
N ALA A 373 14.78 9.10 -3.33
CA ALA A 373 15.28 10.35 -2.80
C ALA A 373 16.58 10.10 -2.02
N ILE A 374 17.68 10.72 -2.44
CA ILE A 374 19.01 10.62 -1.82
C ILE A 374 19.47 12.03 -1.50
N GLY A 375 19.69 12.36 -0.23
CA GLY A 375 20.11 13.72 0.12
C GLY A 375 20.06 14.02 1.61
N THR A 376 20.16 15.31 1.91
CA THR A 376 19.98 15.84 3.26
C THR A 376 18.49 15.90 3.64
N PRO A 377 18.15 16.09 4.92
CA PRO A 377 16.75 16.29 5.32
C PRO A 377 16.04 17.38 4.53
N SER A 378 16.74 18.48 4.22
CA SER A 378 16.18 19.57 3.41
C SER A 378 15.93 19.15 1.97
N ASP A 379 16.87 18.44 1.31
CA ASP A 379 16.70 17.96 -0.06
C ASP A 379 15.48 17.03 -0.16
N ILE A 380 15.30 16.15 0.83
CA ILE A 380 14.15 15.23 0.88
C ILE A 380 12.84 16.00 1.07
N ALA A 381 12.83 16.95 2.01
CA ALA A 381 11.65 17.75 2.28
C ALA A 381 11.27 18.64 1.08
N ASP A 382 12.25 19.20 0.36
CA ASP A 382 12.03 19.99 -0.86
C ASP A 382 11.31 19.15 -1.93
N LEU A 383 11.81 17.94 -2.18
CA LEU A 383 11.19 17.01 -3.13
C LEU A 383 9.76 16.63 -2.72
N MET A 384 9.54 16.28 -1.45
CA MET A 384 8.22 15.91 -0.95
C MET A 384 7.23 17.09 -1.02
N GLU A 385 7.68 18.28 -0.67
CA GLU A 385 6.90 19.52 -0.75
C GLU A 385 6.51 19.84 -2.21
N GLU A 386 7.44 19.75 -3.14
CA GLU A 386 7.18 19.96 -4.58
C GLU A 386 6.09 19.01 -5.08
N TRP A 387 6.16 17.73 -4.77
CA TRP A 387 5.16 16.76 -5.22
C TRP A 387 3.76 17.04 -4.68
N VAL A 388 3.65 17.44 -3.42
CA VAL A 388 2.35 17.73 -2.80
C VAL A 388 1.77 19.06 -3.31
N THR A 389 2.61 20.09 -3.43
CA THR A 389 2.14 21.44 -3.83
C THR A 389 1.82 21.55 -5.31
N THR A 390 2.39 20.67 -6.16
CA THR A 390 2.15 20.69 -7.61
C THR A 390 1.07 19.72 -8.08
N GLY A 391 0.37 19.05 -7.14
CA GLY A 391 -0.71 18.12 -7.47
C GLY A 391 -0.21 16.81 -8.07
N ALA A 392 0.88 16.27 -7.54
CA ALA A 392 1.40 14.95 -7.88
C ALA A 392 1.12 13.90 -6.79
N ALA A 393 0.88 14.35 -5.55
CA ALA A 393 0.62 13.49 -4.40
C ALA A 393 -0.22 14.23 -3.33
N ASP A 394 -0.90 13.47 -2.47
CA ASP A 394 -1.52 13.94 -1.22
C ASP A 394 -0.64 13.58 0.00
N GLY A 395 0.46 12.88 -0.22
CA GLY A 395 1.40 12.38 0.77
C GLY A 395 2.22 11.25 0.19
N PHE A 396 2.83 10.42 1.03
CA PHE A 396 3.72 9.34 0.57
C PHE A 396 3.56 8.06 1.39
N ASN A 397 3.76 6.92 0.73
CA ASN A 397 4.01 5.65 1.41
C ASN A 397 5.52 5.43 1.49
N LEU A 398 6.13 5.67 2.66
CA LEU A 398 7.54 5.43 2.88
C LEU A 398 7.84 3.94 2.72
N GLN A 399 8.75 3.63 1.83
CA GLN A 399 9.26 2.30 1.52
C GLN A 399 10.75 2.24 1.93
N PRO A 400 11.06 2.00 3.21
CA PRO A 400 12.45 2.08 3.66
C PRO A 400 13.32 1.11 2.89
N PRO A 401 14.46 1.54 2.34
CA PRO A 401 15.41 0.64 1.69
C PRO A 401 15.83 -0.53 2.56
N CYS A 402 16.01 -0.25 3.86
CA CYS A 402 16.43 -1.22 4.87
C CYS A 402 15.62 -0.95 6.17
N VAL A 403 14.83 -1.92 6.62
CA VAL A 403 13.98 -1.81 7.83
C VAL A 403 14.68 -2.51 9.00
N PRO A 404 14.75 -1.88 10.20
CA PRO A 404 14.21 -0.58 10.57
C PRO A 404 15.14 0.61 10.29
N ILE A 405 16.39 0.41 9.93
CA ILE A 405 17.47 1.42 9.94
C ILE A 405 17.11 2.67 9.13
N SER A 406 16.70 2.50 7.86
CA SER A 406 16.36 3.64 7.01
C SER A 406 15.09 4.36 7.46
N ALA A 407 14.17 3.65 8.13
CA ALA A 407 12.99 4.25 8.73
C ALA A 407 13.36 5.06 9.98
N GLU A 408 14.31 4.59 10.79
CA GLU A 408 14.86 5.33 11.93
C GLU A 408 15.55 6.62 11.48
N ASP A 409 16.35 6.55 10.43
CA ASP A 409 16.97 7.73 9.81
C ASP A 409 15.91 8.76 9.35
N PHE A 410 14.85 8.29 8.69
CA PHE A 410 13.76 9.15 8.23
C PHE A 410 13.05 9.84 9.42
N VAL A 411 12.71 9.07 10.44
CA VAL A 411 12.05 9.60 11.64
C VAL A 411 12.94 10.61 12.38
N ALA A 412 14.22 10.31 12.48
CA ALA A 412 15.16 11.16 13.22
C ALA A 412 15.54 12.45 12.47
N MET A 413 15.55 12.44 11.14
CA MET A 413 16.10 13.53 10.36
C MET A 413 15.07 14.23 9.46
N VAL A 414 14.18 13.47 8.78
CA VAL A 414 13.24 14.06 7.81
C VAL A 414 11.96 14.54 8.49
N ILE A 415 11.38 13.75 9.40
CA ILE A 415 10.14 14.13 10.11
C ILE A 415 10.29 15.50 10.80
N PRO A 416 11.35 15.80 11.57
CA PRO A 416 11.51 17.11 12.18
C PRO A 416 11.58 18.26 11.17
N GLU A 417 12.16 18.05 10.00
CA GLU A 417 12.22 19.05 8.93
C GLU A 417 10.85 19.29 8.30
N LEU A 418 10.08 18.23 8.02
CA LEU A 418 8.69 18.36 7.54
C LEU A 418 7.80 19.06 8.56
N GLN A 419 7.96 18.77 9.85
CA GLN A 419 7.24 19.42 10.95
C GLN A 419 7.63 20.89 11.10
N ARG A 420 8.92 21.22 10.94
CA ARG A 420 9.41 22.61 10.98
C ARG A 420 8.80 23.44 9.84
N ARG A 421 8.61 22.86 8.67
CA ARG A 421 7.98 23.50 7.52
C ARG A 421 6.44 23.56 7.59
N GLY A 422 5.82 22.89 8.58
CA GLY A 422 4.37 22.78 8.69
C GLY A 422 3.72 21.84 7.65
N LEU A 423 4.52 20.97 7.03
CA LEU A 423 4.09 20.01 6.00
C LEU A 423 3.57 18.71 6.58
N PHE A 424 3.90 18.43 7.84
CA PHE A 424 3.48 17.22 8.54
C PHE A 424 3.11 17.53 9.99
N ARG A 425 2.25 16.67 10.56
CA ARG A 425 1.76 16.82 11.94
C ARG A 425 2.85 16.72 12.98
N ARG A 426 2.69 17.43 14.09
CA ARG A 426 3.52 17.30 15.30
C ARG A 426 2.92 16.31 16.29
N GLU A 427 1.60 16.24 16.35
CA GLU A 427 0.83 15.32 17.19
C GLU A 427 -0.35 14.75 16.41
N TYR A 428 -0.85 13.59 16.84
CA TYR A 428 -2.05 13.03 16.29
C TYR A 428 -3.27 13.86 16.69
N GLU A 429 -4.10 14.18 15.68
CA GLU A 429 -5.44 14.76 15.86
C GLU A 429 -6.46 13.68 15.57
N GLY A 430 -7.53 13.61 16.43
CA GLY A 430 -8.52 12.53 16.32
C GLY A 430 -8.02 11.18 16.87
N TRP A 431 -8.82 10.14 16.63
CA TRP A 431 -8.60 8.79 17.18
C TRP A 431 -8.58 7.71 16.11
N THR A 432 -9.32 7.92 15.00
CA THR A 432 -9.49 6.95 13.94
C THR A 432 -8.49 7.17 12.80
N LEU A 433 -8.24 6.12 12.02
CA LEU A 433 -7.40 6.25 10.83
C LEU A 433 -8.00 7.24 9.83
N ARG A 434 -9.32 7.23 9.68
CA ARG A 434 -10.04 8.15 8.79
C ARG A 434 -9.80 9.61 9.20
N GLU A 435 -9.88 9.92 10.49
CA GLU A 435 -9.57 11.26 11.02
C GLU A 435 -8.10 11.63 10.86
N HIS A 436 -7.17 10.72 11.14
CA HIS A 436 -5.74 10.96 10.96
C HIS A 436 -5.40 11.35 9.52
N MET A 437 -6.07 10.73 8.55
CA MET A 437 -5.85 10.99 7.13
C MET A 437 -6.68 12.17 6.58
N GLY A 438 -7.49 12.81 7.41
CA GLY A 438 -8.38 13.90 6.97
C GLY A 438 -9.44 13.44 5.96
N LEU A 439 -9.80 12.17 5.97
CA LEU A 439 -10.87 11.61 5.16
C LEU A 439 -12.23 11.95 5.77
N PRO A 440 -13.27 12.21 4.95
CA PRO A 440 -14.60 12.48 5.48
C PRO A 440 -15.16 11.27 6.22
N PRO A 441 -16.05 11.47 7.21
CA PRO A 441 -16.77 10.39 7.86
C PRO A 441 -17.48 9.50 6.83
N ALA A 442 -17.48 8.19 7.04
CA ALA A 442 -18.25 7.29 6.22
C ALA A 442 -19.74 7.39 6.57
N VAL A 443 -20.60 7.61 5.55
CA VAL A 443 -22.06 7.67 5.70
C VAL A 443 -22.66 6.31 5.34
N SER A 444 -23.58 5.80 6.17
CA SER A 444 -24.33 4.58 5.87
C SER A 444 -25.16 4.74 4.60
N HIS A 445 -25.26 3.67 3.82
CA HIS A 445 -26.16 3.62 2.68
C HIS A 445 -27.61 3.88 3.10
N HIS A 446 -28.05 3.27 4.20
CA HIS A 446 -29.40 3.43 4.73
C HIS A 446 -29.69 4.84 5.23
N ALA A 447 -28.72 5.50 5.90
CA ALA A 447 -28.86 6.89 6.30
C ALA A 447 -28.97 7.83 5.10
N ARG A 448 -28.18 7.59 4.05
CA ARG A 448 -28.23 8.38 2.82
C ARG A 448 -29.53 8.21 2.06
N GLU A 449 -30.10 7.01 2.01
CA GLU A 449 -31.42 6.76 1.42
C GLU A 449 -32.53 7.46 2.20
N ALA A 450 -32.47 7.42 3.54
CA ALA A 450 -33.42 8.11 4.39
C ALA A 450 -33.38 9.65 4.22
N GLU A 451 -32.18 10.23 4.12
CA GLU A 451 -32.00 11.66 3.83
C GLU A 451 -32.56 12.07 2.46
N LEU A 452 -32.34 11.25 1.43
CA LEU A 452 -32.86 11.50 0.08
C LEU A 452 -34.40 11.40 0.03
N GLN A 453 -35.01 10.48 0.77
CA GLN A 453 -36.46 10.37 0.90
C GLN A 453 -37.05 11.56 1.64
N ALA A 454 -36.40 11.99 2.72
CA ALA A 454 -36.84 13.18 3.48
C ALA A 454 -36.70 14.51 2.72
N ALA A 455 -35.72 14.59 1.79
CA ALA A 455 -35.51 15.78 0.95
C ALA A 455 -36.41 15.80 -0.31
N GLY A 456 -37.06 14.69 -0.65
CA GLY A 456 -38.00 14.57 -1.76
C GLY A 456 -39.48 14.74 -1.38
N GLU A 457 -39.76 14.84 -0.08
CA GLU A 457 -41.06 15.26 0.50
C GLU A 457 -41.07 16.79 0.79
#